data_cbfc31b079fbe65ba06b66fa49fa9ea2
#
_entry.id   cbfc31b079fbe65ba06b66fa49fa9ea2
#
_cell.length_a   1.000
_cell.length_b   1.000
_cell.length_c   1.000
_cell.angle_alpha   90.00
_cell.angle_beta   90.00
_cell.angle_gamma   90.00
#
_symmetry.space_group_name_H-M   'P 1'
#
loop_
_entity.id
_entity.type
_entity.pdbx_description
1 polymer ?
#
loop_
_entity_poly.entity_id
_entity_poly.type
_entity_poly.pdbx_seq_one_letter_code
_entity_poly.pdbx_strand_id
1 'polypeptide(L)'
;MIASENDFLQQTAAIVLGNIRDDRAIAALKKIYEDPNEKSEVKKYAQEALLKITAKSSTEWRKAADYYYTLAEKYYYGDSGVIFNWQRYYLIWTWDAENDRLLERRCARFVFNEQLAEEAIFDLLALNPDYRNARGESAWALLVMNE
;
A
#
# COMPACT_ATOMS: atom_id res chain seq x y z
N MET A 1 27.32 6.58 -13.57
CA MET A 1 26.13 7.08 -12.87
C MET A 1 25.45 5.84 -12.30
N ILE A 2 25.66 5.55 -11.03
CA ILE A 2 25.14 4.38 -10.34
C ILE A 2 23.62 4.61 -10.25
N ALA A 3 22.84 3.85 -11.06
CA ALA A 3 21.44 3.67 -10.73
C ALA A 3 21.44 3.22 -9.28
N SER A 4 20.80 3.96 -8.40
CA SER A 4 20.88 3.62 -7.00
C SER A 4 20.35 2.20 -6.85
N GLU A 5 20.94 1.40 -5.96
CA GLU A 5 20.44 0.06 -5.64
C GLU A 5 18.93 0.10 -5.38
N ASN A 6 18.44 1.23 -4.90
CA ASN A 6 17.03 1.52 -4.66
C ASN A 6 16.17 1.47 -5.95
N ASP A 7 16.66 2.03 -7.08
CA ASP A 7 15.88 2.02 -8.33
C ASP A 7 15.72 0.61 -8.88
N PHE A 8 16.78 -0.21 -8.80
CA PHE A 8 16.73 -1.60 -9.24
C PHE A 8 15.77 -2.42 -8.36
N LEU A 9 15.79 -2.18 -7.05
CA LEU A 9 14.87 -2.82 -6.11
C LEU A 9 13.42 -2.43 -6.39
N GLN A 10 13.14 -1.15 -6.63
CA GLN A 10 11.79 -0.67 -6.96
C GLN A 10 11.28 -1.26 -8.28
N GLN A 11 12.11 -1.31 -9.31
CA GLN A 11 11.74 -1.92 -10.59
C GLN A 11 11.43 -3.42 -10.42
N THR A 12 12.32 -4.13 -9.71
CA THR A 12 12.14 -5.56 -9.46
C THR A 12 10.88 -5.82 -8.64
N ALA A 13 10.65 -5.03 -7.59
CA ALA A 13 9.44 -5.12 -6.77
C ALA A 13 8.17 -4.89 -7.61
N ALA A 14 8.16 -3.87 -8.48
CA ALA A 14 7.02 -3.60 -9.35
C ALA A 14 6.74 -4.77 -10.29
N ILE A 15 7.78 -5.37 -10.90
CA ILE A 15 7.63 -6.55 -11.77
C ILE A 15 7.02 -7.73 -11.01
N VAL A 16 7.56 -8.02 -9.82
CA VAL A 16 7.09 -9.14 -8.98
C VAL A 16 5.64 -8.93 -8.56
N LEU A 17 5.31 -7.75 -8.05
CA LEU A 17 3.95 -7.40 -7.63
C LEU A 17 2.95 -7.49 -8.79
N GLY A 18 3.34 -7.01 -9.98
CA GLY A 18 2.52 -7.14 -11.18
C GLY A 18 2.28 -8.58 -11.62
N ASN A 19 3.25 -9.47 -11.41
CA ASN A 19 3.11 -10.89 -11.73
C ASN A 19 2.26 -11.65 -10.70
N ILE A 20 2.36 -11.29 -9.42
CA ILE A 20 1.52 -11.84 -8.34
C ILE A 20 0.06 -11.41 -8.51
N ARG A 21 -0.19 -10.24 -9.07
CA ARG A 21 -1.53 -9.64 -9.27
C ARG A 21 -2.31 -9.47 -7.97
N ASP A 22 -1.63 -8.98 -6.93
CA ASP A 22 -2.25 -8.72 -5.63
C ASP A 22 -2.78 -7.28 -5.57
N ASP A 23 -4.08 -7.12 -5.34
CA ASP A 23 -4.75 -5.81 -5.26
C ASP A 23 -4.17 -4.90 -4.17
N ARG A 24 -3.58 -5.46 -3.12
CA ARG A 24 -2.92 -4.70 -2.05
C ARG A 24 -1.77 -3.84 -2.53
N ALA A 25 -1.14 -4.22 -3.65
CA ALA A 25 -0.03 -3.47 -4.25
C ALA A 25 -0.48 -2.24 -5.05
N ILE A 26 -1.76 -2.12 -5.41
CA ILE A 26 -2.24 -1.06 -6.31
C ILE A 26 -1.93 0.33 -5.76
N ALA A 27 -2.20 0.57 -4.47
CA ALA A 27 -1.99 1.88 -3.85
C ALA A 27 -0.52 2.32 -3.91
N ALA A 28 0.42 1.45 -3.53
CA ALA A 28 1.85 1.73 -3.56
C ALA A 28 2.39 1.92 -4.98
N LEU A 29 2.00 1.06 -5.92
CA LEU A 29 2.38 1.20 -7.33
C LEU A 29 1.84 2.50 -7.94
N LYS A 30 0.63 2.89 -7.58
CA LYS A 30 0.01 4.13 -8.05
C LYS A 30 0.70 5.36 -7.46
N LYS A 31 1.14 5.32 -6.19
CA LYS A 31 1.97 6.35 -5.55
C LYS A 31 3.26 6.57 -6.34
N ILE A 32 3.99 5.50 -6.69
CA ILE A 32 5.20 5.56 -7.50
C ILE A 32 4.90 6.17 -8.89
N TYR A 33 3.83 5.73 -9.53
CA TYR A 33 3.45 6.23 -10.85
C TYR A 33 3.11 7.72 -10.86
N GLU A 34 2.50 8.25 -9.79
CA GLU A 34 2.10 9.65 -9.65
C GLU A 34 3.23 10.58 -9.15
N ASP A 35 4.28 10.05 -8.54
CA ASP A 35 5.35 10.88 -7.97
C ASP A 35 6.09 11.65 -9.08
N PRO A 36 6.04 13.00 -9.10
CA PRO A 36 6.72 13.78 -10.13
C PRO A 36 8.25 13.63 -10.11
N ASN A 37 8.82 13.26 -8.96
CA ASN A 37 10.26 13.14 -8.75
C ASN A 37 10.80 11.74 -9.09
N GLU A 38 9.91 10.76 -9.29
CA GLU A 38 10.33 9.39 -9.59
C GLU A 38 10.85 9.25 -11.02
N LYS A 39 11.81 8.37 -11.22
CA LYS A 39 12.42 8.10 -12.53
C LYS A 39 11.42 7.50 -13.52
N SER A 40 11.52 7.92 -14.78
CA SER A 40 10.62 7.46 -15.84
C SER A 40 10.61 5.94 -16.02
N GLU A 41 11.75 5.28 -15.82
CA GLU A 41 11.86 3.83 -15.90
C GLU A 41 11.09 3.12 -14.77
N VAL A 42 11.23 3.59 -13.53
CA VAL A 42 10.50 3.05 -12.38
C VAL A 42 9.00 3.24 -12.57
N LYS A 43 8.57 4.43 -13.03
CA LYS A 43 7.15 4.69 -13.39
C LYS A 43 6.62 3.75 -14.45
N LYS A 44 7.44 3.43 -15.46
CA LYS A 44 7.04 2.50 -16.52
C LYS A 44 6.75 1.10 -15.95
N TYR A 45 7.62 0.57 -15.08
CA TYR A 45 7.39 -0.73 -14.44
C TYR A 45 6.18 -0.70 -13.50
N ALA A 46 5.99 0.39 -12.76
CA ALA A 46 4.79 0.57 -11.94
C ALA A 46 3.51 0.60 -12.79
N GLN A 47 3.54 1.28 -13.94
CA GLN A 47 2.43 1.30 -14.89
C GLN A 47 2.12 -0.08 -15.45
N GLU A 48 3.14 -0.82 -15.89
CA GLU A 48 2.96 -2.19 -16.40
C GLU A 48 2.37 -3.13 -15.33
N ALA A 49 2.82 -3.00 -14.08
CA ALA A 49 2.28 -3.73 -12.96
C ALA A 49 0.81 -3.40 -12.69
N LEU A 50 0.47 -2.11 -12.68
CA LEU A 50 -0.91 -1.64 -12.51
C LEU A 50 -1.84 -2.17 -13.61
N LEU A 51 -1.40 -2.16 -14.87
CA LEU A 51 -2.16 -2.74 -15.99
C LEU A 51 -2.43 -4.23 -15.79
N LYS A 52 -1.41 -4.99 -15.32
CA LYS A 52 -1.55 -6.42 -15.06
C LYS A 52 -2.50 -6.73 -13.90
N ILE A 53 -2.48 -5.91 -12.84
CA ILE A 53 -3.29 -6.13 -11.64
C ILE A 53 -4.74 -5.70 -11.90
N THR A 54 -4.93 -4.47 -12.40
CA THR A 54 -6.27 -3.87 -12.52
C THR A 54 -7.01 -4.28 -13.77
N ALA A 55 -6.30 -4.73 -14.82
CA ALA A 55 -6.82 -4.94 -16.18
C ALA A 55 -7.53 -3.70 -16.76
N LYS A 56 -7.19 -2.49 -16.28
CA LYS A 56 -7.77 -1.21 -16.68
C LYS A 56 -6.72 -0.31 -17.30
N SER A 57 -7.16 0.57 -18.21
CA SER A 57 -6.29 1.59 -18.78
C SER A 57 -5.90 2.67 -17.74
N SER A 58 -4.79 3.38 -17.98
CA SER A 58 -4.32 4.42 -17.07
C SER A 58 -5.32 5.58 -16.88
N THR A 59 -6.20 5.79 -17.84
CA THR A 59 -7.26 6.82 -17.78
C THR A 59 -8.41 6.46 -16.81
N GLU A 60 -8.54 5.18 -16.45
CA GLU A 60 -9.58 4.69 -15.55
C GLU A 60 -9.10 4.57 -14.11
N TRP A 61 -7.81 4.79 -13.85
CA TRP A 61 -7.27 4.70 -12.51
C TRP A 61 -7.64 5.91 -11.67
N ARG A 62 -8.04 5.63 -10.44
CA ARG A 62 -8.21 6.66 -9.41
C ARG A 62 -6.84 7.18 -8.93
N LYS A 63 -6.83 8.21 -8.11
CA LYS A 63 -5.60 8.69 -7.45
C LYS A 63 -5.08 7.67 -6.44
N ALA A 64 -3.78 7.71 -6.16
CA ALA A 64 -3.15 6.84 -5.18
C ALA A 64 -3.83 6.94 -3.80
N ALA A 65 -4.17 8.16 -3.36
CA ALA A 65 -4.88 8.41 -2.11
C ALA A 65 -6.21 7.64 -2.01
N ASP A 66 -6.99 7.57 -3.09
CA ASP A 66 -8.26 6.83 -3.10
C ASP A 66 -8.07 5.31 -2.96
N TYR A 67 -6.99 4.79 -3.51
CA TYR A 67 -6.64 3.38 -3.36
C TYR A 67 -6.17 3.07 -1.93
N TYR A 68 -5.35 3.94 -1.32
CA TYR A 68 -4.94 3.80 0.07
C TYR A 68 -6.13 3.84 1.03
N TYR A 69 -7.08 4.77 0.82
CA TYR A 69 -8.29 4.83 1.63
C TYR A 69 -9.10 3.53 1.54
N THR A 70 -9.34 3.06 0.31
CA THR A 70 -10.07 1.80 0.08
C THR A 70 -9.34 0.60 0.71
N LEU A 71 -8.01 0.58 0.67
CA LEU A 71 -7.20 -0.46 1.27
C LEU A 71 -7.28 -0.43 2.80
N ALA A 72 -7.23 0.76 3.40
CA ALA A 72 -7.39 0.96 4.84
C ALA A 72 -8.76 0.47 5.33
N GLU A 73 -9.85 0.83 4.62
CA GLU A 73 -11.19 0.32 4.94
C GLU A 73 -11.25 -1.22 4.89
N LYS A 74 -10.67 -1.84 3.86
CA LYS A 74 -10.62 -3.30 3.73
C LYS A 74 -9.87 -3.95 4.88
N TYR A 75 -8.75 -3.40 5.30
CA TYR A 75 -8.01 -3.90 6.46
C TYR A 75 -8.80 -3.73 7.74
N TYR A 76 -9.35 -2.55 7.98
CA TYR A 76 -10.12 -2.23 9.18
C TYR A 76 -11.31 -3.18 9.37
N TYR A 77 -12.10 -3.39 8.32
CA TYR A 77 -13.24 -4.30 8.36
C TYR A 77 -12.88 -5.78 8.21
N GLY A 78 -11.61 -6.11 8.02
CA GLY A 78 -11.14 -7.48 7.89
C GLY A 78 -11.67 -8.19 6.65
N ASP A 79 -11.68 -7.48 5.52
CA ASP A 79 -12.10 -8.02 4.23
C ASP A 79 -11.25 -9.23 3.83
N SER A 80 -11.90 -10.33 3.46
CA SER A 80 -11.24 -11.60 3.08
C SER A 80 -10.38 -11.48 1.81
N GLY A 81 -10.59 -10.45 1.00
CA GLY A 81 -9.75 -10.15 -0.17
C GLY A 81 -8.37 -9.63 0.17
N VAL A 82 -8.16 -9.13 1.39
CA VAL A 82 -6.87 -8.59 1.85
C VAL A 82 -6.30 -9.28 3.08
N ILE A 83 -7.13 -10.04 3.82
CA ILE A 83 -6.73 -10.73 5.05
C ILE A 83 -7.16 -12.18 4.99
N PHE A 84 -6.20 -13.09 5.25
CA PHE A 84 -6.48 -14.52 5.34
C PHE A 84 -7.05 -14.89 6.70
N ASN A 85 -8.35 -15.19 6.77
CA ASN A 85 -9.09 -15.40 8.01
C ASN A 85 -8.87 -16.76 8.70
N TRP A 86 -8.11 -17.66 8.08
CA TRP A 86 -7.85 -19.01 8.58
C TRP A 86 -6.56 -19.16 9.40
N GLN A 87 -5.76 -18.09 9.51
CA GLN A 87 -4.53 -18.11 10.28
C GLN A 87 -4.81 -17.98 11.79
N ARG A 88 -4.09 -18.77 12.59
CA ARG A 88 -4.19 -18.78 14.05
C ARG A 88 -3.56 -17.55 14.69
N TYR A 89 -2.55 -16.98 14.04
CA TYR A 89 -1.83 -15.77 14.43
C TYR A 89 -1.34 -15.05 13.17
N TYR A 90 -1.08 -13.80 13.31
CA TYR A 90 -0.59 -12.92 12.24
C TYR A 90 0.80 -12.42 12.57
N LEU A 91 1.61 -12.17 11.57
CA LEU A 91 2.96 -11.65 11.71
C LEU A 91 3.02 -10.23 11.15
N ILE A 92 3.47 -9.32 12.00
CA ILE A 92 3.83 -7.97 11.61
C ILE A 92 5.35 -7.94 11.46
N TRP A 93 5.81 -7.48 10.31
CA TRP A 93 7.22 -7.33 10.00
C TRP A 93 7.60 -5.87 10.09
N THR A 94 8.63 -5.57 10.90
CA THR A 94 9.15 -4.22 11.07
C THR A 94 10.64 -4.22 10.71
N TRP A 95 11.08 -3.20 9.99
CA TRP A 95 12.49 -3.02 9.69
C TRP A 95 13.22 -2.42 10.90
N ASP A 96 14.24 -3.12 11.39
CA ASP A 96 15.15 -2.65 12.42
C ASP A 96 16.38 -2.04 11.74
N ALA A 97 16.36 -0.72 11.58
CA ALA A 97 17.42 0.02 10.89
C ALA A 97 18.75 0.03 11.64
N GLU A 98 18.75 -0.21 12.96
CA GLU A 98 19.98 -0.26 13.76
C GLU A 98 20.77 -1.55 13.52
N ASN A 99 20.07 -2.65 13.28
CA ASN A 99 20.67 -3.98 13.12
C ASN A 99 20.54 -4.55 11.71
N ASP A 100 20.02 -3.75 10.75
CA ASP A 100 19.87 -4.12 9.34
C ASP A 100 19.13 -5.45 9.15
N ARG A 101 18.00 -5.64 9.85
CA ARG A 101 17.23 -6.88 9.83
C ARG A 101 15.73 -6.67 9.94
N LEU A 102 14.97 -7.66 9.48
CA LEU A 102 13.53 -7.72 9.71
C LEU A 102 13.24 -8.35 11.08
N LEU A 103 12.38 -7.69 11.86
CA LEU A 103 11.83 -8.20 13.11
C LEU A 103 10.41 -8.71 12.87
N GLU A 104 10.11 -9.90 13.37
CA GLU A 104 8.75 -10.44 13.37
C GLU A 104 8.09 -10.24 14.73
N ARG A 105 6.82 -9.84 14.71
CA ARG A 105 5.98 -9.78 15.91
C ARG A 105 4.68 -10.54 15.66
N ARG A 106 4.40 -11.53 16.50
CA ARG A 106 3.12 -12.23 16.46
C ARG A 106 2.05 -11.38 17.15
N CYS A 107 0.88 -11.29 16.52
CA CYS A 107 -0.23 -10.56 17.08
C CYS A 107 -1.57 -11.25 16.81
N ALA A 108 -2.60 -10.82 17.54
CA ALA A 108 -3.96 -11.19 17.28
C ALA A 108 -4.47 -10.53 15.98
N ARG A 109 -5.50 -11.12 15.37
CA ARG A 109 -6.05 -10.65 14.10
C ARG A 109 -6.48 -9.18 14.15
N PHE A 110 -7.18 -8.76 15.20
CA PHE A 110 -7.67 -7.39 15.30
C PHE A 110 -6.51 -6.37 15.34
N VAL A 111 -5.43 -6.67 16.08
CA VAL A 111 -4.23 -5.83 16.12
C VAL A 111 -3.57 -5.76 14.74
N PHE A 112 -3.53 -6.87 14.01
CA PHE A 112 -2.99 -6.92 12.65
C PHE A 112 -3.80 -6.04 11.70
N ASN A 113 -5.12 -6.17 11.73
CA ASN A 113 -6.02 -5.40 10.89
C ASN A 113 -5.89 -3.89 11.15
N GLU A 114 -5.93 -3.50 12.43
CA GLU A 114 -5.81 -2.10 12.86
C GLU A 114 -4.48 -1.51 12.42
N GLN A 115 -3.37 -2.21 12.64
CA GLN A 115 -2.06 -1.71 12.27
C GLN A 115 -1.91 -1.54 10.75
N LEU A 116 -2.37 -2.49 9.95
CA LEU A 116 -2.32 -2.35 8.49
C LEU A 116 -3.23 -1.22 7.98
N ALA A 117 -4.39 -1.04 8.61
CA ALA A 117 -5.27 0.08 8.29
C ALA A 117 -4.62 1.42 8.64
N GLU A 118 -4.00 1.52 9.80
CA GLU A 118 -3.27 2.70 10.27
C GLU A 118 -2.10 3.04 9.32
N GLU A 119 -1.28 2.06 8.94
CA GLU A 119 -0.19 2.25 7.98
C GLU A 119 -0.70 2.80 6.63
N ALA A 120 -1.78 2.23 6.11
CA ALA A 120 -2.39 2.69 4.87
C ALA A 120 -2.94 4.12 4.97
N ILE A 121 -3.51 4.51 6.13
CA ILE A 121 -3.97 5.88 6.36
C ILE A 121 -2.79 6.85 6.49
N PHE A 122 -1.70 6.48 7.15
CA PHE A 122 -0.51 7.33 7.21
C PHE A 122 0.11 7.55 5.83
N ASP A 123 0.19 6.52 4.99
CA ASP A 123 0.63 6.66 3.60
C ASP A 123 -0.29 7.59 2.78
N LEU A 124 -1.59 7.49 3.00
CA LEU A 124 -2.58 8.37 2.38
C LEU A 124 -2.39 9.82 2.82
N LEU A 125 -2.28 10.07 4.13
CA LEU A 125 -2.12 11.41 4.68
C LEU A 125 -0.79 12.07 4.30
N ALA A 126 0.26 11.27 4.08
CA ALA A 126 1.51 11.76 3.51
C ALA A 126 1.35 12.25 2.07
N LEU A 127 0.41 11.69 1.29
CA LEU A 127 0.09 12.14 -0.06
C LEU A 127 -0.90 13.32 -0.08
N ASN A 128 -1.87 13.28 0.81
CA ASN A 128 -2.94 14.29 0.90
C ASN A 128 -3.40 14.43 2.35
N PRO A 129 -2.83 15.40 3.12
CA PRO A 129 -3.19 15.61 4.52
C PRO A 129 -4.66 15.96 4.77
N ASP A 130 -5.30 16.60 3.78
CA ASP A 130 -6.70 17.04 3.86
C ASP A 130 -7.66 16.09 3.13
N TYR A 131 -7.24 14.84 2.92
CA TYR A 131 -8.04 13.88 2.17
C TYR A 131 -9.42 13.68 2.78
N ARG A 132 -10.43 13.73 1.90
CA ARG A 132 -11.81 13.34 2.20
C ARG A 132 -12.27 12.31 1.19
N ASN A 133 -12.94 11.27 1.66
CA ASN A 133 -13.51 10.26 0.80
C ASN A 133 -14.73 10.81 0.01
N ALA A 134 -15.32 9.98 -0.85
CA ALA A 134 -16.49 10.35 -1.65
C ALA A 134 -17.72 10.77 -0.81
N ARG A 135 -17.76 10.43 0.49
CA ARG A 135 -18.81 10.85 1.43
C ARG A 135 -18.46 12.13 2.20
N GLY A 136 -17.30 12.72 1.94
CA GLY A 136 -16.78 13.88 2.66
C GLY A 136 -16.18 13.58 4.03
N GLU A 137 -16.03 12.31 4.39
CA GLU A 137 -15.40 11.87 5.64
C GLU A 137 -13.89 12.03 5.55
N SER A 138 -13.28 12.56 6.62
CA SER A 138 -11.83 12.69 6.72
C SER A 138 -11.18 11.31 6.90
N ALA A 139 -9.99 11.11 6.33
CA ALA A 139 -9.19 9.93 6.59
C ALA A 139 -8.85 9.75 8.08
N TRP A 140 -8.73 10.85 8.83
CA TRP A 140 -8.56 10.84 10.29
C TRP A 140 -9.71 10.15 11.04
N ALA A 141 -10.92 10.13 10.47
CA ALA A 141 -12.04 9.47 11.12
C ALA A 141 -11.82 7.97 11.30
N LEU A 142 -11.14 7.30 10.37
CA LEU A 142 -10.79 5.87 10.52
C LEU A 142 -9.77 5.62 11.64
N LEU A 143 -8.86 6.56 11.91
CA LEU A 143 -7.90 6.43 13.01
C LEU A 143 -8.55 6.65 14.38
N VAL A 144 -9.44 7.64 14.49
CA VAL A 144 -10.10 8.00 15.77
C VAL A 144 -11.13 6.95 16.19
N MET A 145 -11.66 6.14 15.27
CA MET A 145 -12.58 5.05 15.62
C MET A 145 -11.89 3.89 16.35
N ASN A 146 -10.55 3.91 16.47
CA ASN A 146 -9.73 2.88 17.10
C ASN A 146 -9.30 3.20 18.55
N GLU A 147 -9.67 4.35 19.11
CA GLU A 147 -9.48 4.71 20.51
C GLU A 147 -10.74 4.39 21.35
#